data_d321bf17f39891e886995827745378a8
#
_entry.id   d321bf17f39891e886995827745378a8
#
_cell.length_a   1.000
_cell.length_b   1.000
_cell.length_c   1.000
_cell.angle_alpha   90.00
_cell.angle_beta   90.00
_cell.angle_gamma   90.00
#
_symmetry.space_group_name_H-M   'P 1'
#
loop_
_entity.id
_entity.type
_entity.pdbx_description
1 polymer ?
#
loop_
_entity_poly.entity_id
_entity_poly.type
_entity_poly.pdbx_seq_one_letter_code
_entity_poly.pdbx_strand_id
1 'polypeptide(L)'
;NPRIIFTSSGVVKKGRAFWGAYAVSKTAIKSMSEILQDELEPISNIKVFNFDPGATRTSMRAFAYPAEDPRSLKDASSLIDYYLWMLSDFSNHTNNRYIEFNQD
;
A
#
# COMPACT_ATOMS: atom_id res chain seq x y z
N ASN A 1 13.13 3.26 -14.91
CA ASN A 1 12.34 4.24 -14.15
C ASN A 1 12.31 3.87 -12.67
N PRO A 2 12.93 4.68 -11.81
CA PRO A 2 12.93 4.38 -10.38
C PRO A 2 11.53 4.49 -9.77
N ARG A 3 11.25 3.63 -8.80
CA ARG A 3 9.97 3.59 -8.08
C ARG A 3 10.22 3.49 -6.59
N ILE A 4 9.42 4.21 -5.82
CA ILE A 4 9.34 4.06 -4.36
C ILE A 4 7.91 3.63 -4.06
N ILE A 5 7.75 2.49 -3.40
CA ILE A 5 6.44 1.93 -3.07
C ILE A 5 6.36 1.76 -1.56
N PHE A 6 5.48 2.52 -0.94
CA PHE A 6 5.17 2.36 0.48
C PHE A 6 3.96 1.44 0.64
N THR A 7 3.94 0.67 1.71
CA THR A 7 2.82 -0.22 2.03
C THR A 7 1.85 0.50 2.96
N SER A 8 0.60 0.59 2.54
CA SER A 8 -0.47 1.20 3.31
C SER A 8 -1.39 0.14 3.94
N SER A 9 -2.45 0.60 4.56
CA SER A 9 -3.46 -0.24 5.20
C SER A 9 -4.79 0.51 5.22
N GLY A 10 -5.89 -0.22 5.32
CA GLY A 10 -7.22 0.37 5.41
C GLY A 10 -7.41 1.30 6.61
N VAL A 11 -6.54 1.23 7.63
CA VAL A 11 -6.63 2.12 8.80
C VAL A 11 -6.38 3.59 8.46
N VAL A 12 -5.79 3.91 7.30
CA VAL A 12 -5.59 5.31 6.88
C VAL A 12 -6.89 5.97 6.44
N LYS A 13 -7.91 5.19 6.09
CA LYS A 13 -9.22 5.70 5.69
C LYS A 13 -10.11 5.99 6.89
N LYS A 14 -9.96 5.20 7.94
CA LYS A 14 -10.78 5.32 9.15
C LYS A 14 -10.00 4.77 10.33
N GLY A 15 -9.82 5.58 11.37
CA GLY A 15 -9.23 5.13 12.61
C GLY A 15 -10.11 4.07 13.27
N ARG A 16 -9.48 3.10 13.90
CA ARG A 16 -10.17 2.02 14.60
C ARG A 16 -9.69 1.95 16.05
N ALA A 17 -10.58 1.55 16.95
CA ALA A 17 -10.24 1.35 18.34
C ALA A 17 -9.08 0.35 18.46
N PHE A 18 -8.16 0.61 19.37
CA PHE A 18 -7.01 -0.25 19.70
C PHE A 18 -5.91 -0.31 18.61
N TRP A 19 -6.05 0.45 17.52
CA TRP A 19 -5.06 0.49 16.45
C TRP A 19 -4.29 1.81 16.40
N GLY A 20 -4.28 2.57 17.51
CA GLY A 20 -3.79 3.94 17.53
C GLY A 20 -2.39 4.14 16.95
N ALA A 21 -1.37 3.48 17.49
CA ALA A 21 0.01 3.66 17.02
C ALA A 21 0.19 3.20 15.58
N TYR A 22 -0.41 2.07 15.21
CA TYR A 22 -0.34 1.53 13.86
C TYR A 22 -1.04 2.49 12.87
N ALA A 23 -2.26 2.94 13.19
CA ALA A 23 -3.01 3.84 12.33
C ALA A 23 -2.28 5.17 12.14
N VAL A 24 -1.72 5.74 13.20
CA VAL A 24 -0.97 6.99 13.11
C VAL A 24 0.27 6.82 12.24
N SER A 25 1.03 5.72 12.42
CA SER A 25 2.24 5.47 11.63
C SER A 25 1.93 5.30 10.15
N LYS A 26 0.87 4.56 9.81
CA LYS A 26 0.48 4.34 8.42
C LYS A 26 -0.07 5.60 7.77
N THR A 27 -0.81 6.42 8.51
CA THR A 27 -1.30 7.71 8.03
C THR A 27 -0.14 8.69 7.80
N ALA A 28 0.86 8.69 8.66
CA ALA A 28 2.05 9.50 8.49
C ALA A 28 2.82 9.09 7.22
N ILE A 29 2.94 7.80 6.95
CA ILE A 29 3.59 7.30 5.74
C ILE A 29 2.80 7.74 4.49
N LYS A 30 1.47 7.67 4.53
CA LYS A 30 0.64 8.15 3.42
C LYS A 30 0.92 9.62 3.12
N SER A 31 0.91 10.45 4.15
CA SER A 31 1.20 11.89 4.00
C SER A 31 2.61 12.12 3.46
N MET A 32 3.59 11.40 4.00
CA MET A 32 4.99 11.49 3.55
C MET A 32 5.13 11.10 2.08
N SER A 33 4.44 10.04 1.63
CA SER A 33 4.51 9.60 0.25
C SER A 33 3.95 10.64 -0.71
N GLU A 34 2.88 11.34 -0.32
CA GLU A 34 2.29 12.41 -1.12
C GLU A 34 3.23 13.60 -1.22
N ILE A 35 3.85 14.00 -0.11
CA ILE A 35 4.82 15.08 -0.07
C ILE A 35 6.02 14.75 -0.95
N LEU A 36 6.54 13.54 -0.81
CA LEU A 36 7.71 13.10 -1.57
C LEU A 36 7.42 13.06 -3.06
N GLN A 37 6.24 12.59 -3.47
CA GLN A 37 5.83 12.60 -4.87
C GLN A 37 5.79 14.05 -5.41
N ASP A 38 5.21 14.95 -4.64
CA ASP A 38 5.09 16.36 -5.02
C ASP A 38 6.46 17.02 -5.20
N GLU A 39 7.39 16.72 -4.30
CA GLU A 39 8.76 17.25 -4.36
C GLU A 39 9.56 16.68 -5.52
N LEU A 40 9.39 15.39 -5.84
CA LEU A 40 10.20 14.71 -6.85
C LEU A 40 9.65 14.85 -8.27
N GLU A 41 8.35 15.11 -8.43
CA GLU A 41 7.71 15.16 -9.76
C GLU A 41 8.39 16.14 -10.71
N PRO A 42 8.72 17.40 -10.31
CA PRO A 42 9.32 18.35 -11.23
C PRO A 42 10.80 18.15 -11.51
N ILE A 43 11.51 17.35 -10.70
CA ILE A 43 12.97 17.27 -10.78
C ILE A 43 13.50 15.88 -11.11
N SER A 44 12.63 14.89 -11.24
CA SER A 44 13.09 13.52 -11.46
C SER A 44 12.04 12.68 -12.16
N ASN A 45 12.44 11.46 -12.57
CA ASN A 45 11.54 10.43 -13.09
C ASN A 45 11.09 9.44 -12.00
N ILE A 46 11.43 9.72 -10.74
CA ILE A 46 11.04 8.85 -9.63
C ILE A 46 9.54 8.99 -9.40
N LYS A 47 8.84 7.87 -9.38
CA LYS A 47 7.41 7.81 -9.06
C LYS A 47 7.23 7.17 -7.70
N VAL A 48 6.42 7.81 -6.86
CA VAL A 48 6.18 7.36 -5.49
C VAL A 48 4.74 6.85 -5.40
N PHE A 49 4.58 5.61 -4.99
CA PHE A 49 3.28 4.99 -4.78
C PHE A 49 3.08 4.64 -3.32
N ASN A 50 1.84 4.64 -2.91
CA ASN A 50 1.42 4.08 -1.64
C ASN A 50 0.39 3.01 -1.94
N PHE A 51 0.69 1.75 -1.61
CA PHE A 51 -0.11 0.61 -1.99
C PHE A 51 -0.77 -0.02 -0.76
N ASP A 52 -2.10 -0.11 -0.80
CA ASP A 52 -2.89 -0.85 0.18
C ASP A 52 -3.19 -2.24 -0.39
N PRO A 53 -2.49 -3.29 0.08
CA PRO A 53 -2.71 -4.63 -0.44
C PRO A 53 -3.99 -5.29 0.06
N GLY A 54 -4.65 -4.72 1.06
CA GLY A 54 -5.76 -5.38 1.73
C GLY A 54 -5.32 -6.56 2.58
N ALA A 55 -6.27 -7.26 3.17
CA ALA A 55 -5.96 -8.42 4.01
C ALA A 55 -5.32 -9.54 3.18
N THR A 56 -4.15 -9.99 3.61
CA THR A 56 -3.33 -10.96 2.88
C THR A 56 -2.81 -12.03 3.83
N ARG A 57 -2.73 -13.26 3.36
CA ARG A 57 -2.21 -14.39 4.14
C ARG A 57 -0.71 -14.23 4.31
N THR A 58 -0.31 -13.81 5.52
CA THR A 58 1.09 -13.64 5.90
C THR A 58 1.28 -14.04 7.35
N SER A 59 2.53 -14.24 7.76
CA SER A 59 2.85 -14.53 9.17
C SER A 59 2.43 -13.38 10.08
N MET A 60 2.61 -12.14 9.64
CA MET A 60 2.21 -10.97 10.40
C MET A 60 0.68 -10.94 10.62
N ARG A 61 -0.09 -11.27 9.59
CA ARG A 61 -1.56 -11.33 9.69
C ARG A 61 -2.01 -12.41 10.64
N ALA A 62 -1.39 -13.60 10.56
CA ALA A 62 -1.71 -14.72 11.45
C ALA A 62 -1.42 -14.38 12.91
N PHE A 63 -0.33 -13.67 13.16
CA PHE A 63 0.01 -13.21 14.51
C PHE A 63 -1.00 -12.20 15.04
N ALA A 64 -1.42 -11.24 14.22
CA ALA A 64 -2.36 -10.19 14.62
C ALA A 64 -3.79 -10.71 14.78
N TYR A 65 -4.18 -11.73 14.03
CA TYR A 65 -5.54 -12.29 14.00
C TYR A 65 -5.49 -13.81 14.13
N PRO A 66 -5.10 -14.35 15.29
CA PRO A 66 -4.88 -15.79 15.42
C PRO A 66 -6.14 -16.63 15.26
N ALA A 67 -7.33 -16.06 15.48
CA ALA A 67 -8.60 -16.78 15.33
C ALA A 67 -9.12 -16.80 13.90
N GLU A 68 -8.52 -16.03 13.01
CA GLU A 68 -8.93 -15.96 11.62
C GLU A 68 -8.46 -17.18 10.84
N ASP A 69 -9.32 -17.73 9.97
CA ASP A 69 -8.93 -18.83 9.09
C ASP A 69 -8.01 -18.29 8.00
N PRO A 70 -6.73 -18.72 7.94
CA PRO A 70 -5.82 -18.24 6.89
C PRO A 70 -6.29 -18.53 5.49
N ARG A 71 -7.11 -19.58 5.30
CA ARG A 71 -7.65 -19.94 3.97
C ARG A 71 -8.67 -18.94 3.45
N SER A 72 -9.23 -18.08 4.32
CA SER A 72 -10.14 -17.03 3.90
C SER A 72 -9.41 -15.82 3.31
N LEU A 73 -8.08 -15.76 3.43
CA LEU A 73 -7.26 -14.64 2.98
C LEU A 73 -6.64 -14.97 1.62
N LYS A 74 -6.47 -13.91 0.81
CA LYS A 74 -5.76 -14.07 -0.45
C LYS A 74 -4.30 -14.38 -0.22
N ASP A 75 -3.71 -15.10 -1.15
CA ASP A 75 -2.29 -15.39 -1.16
C ASP A 75 -1.50 -14.13 -1.52
N ALA A 76 -0.30 -13.99 -0.96
CA ALA A 76 0.58 -12.87 -1.28
C ALA A 76 0.91 -12.80 -2.78
N SER A 77 0.97 -13.94 -3.47
CA SER A 77 1.22 -13.98 -4.92
C SER A 77 0.17 -13.23 -5.74
N SER A 78 -1.04 -13.04 -5.22
CA SER A 78 -2.09 -12.30 -5.91
C SER A 78 -1.77 -10.81 -6.05
N LEU A 79 -0.76 -10.31 -5.34
CA LEU A 79 -0.34 -8.91 -5.38
C LEU A 79 0.68 -8.64 -6.50
N ILE A 80 1.23 -9.66 -7.14
CA ILE A 80 2.33 -9.53 -8.08
C ILE A 80 1.98 -8.61 -9.24
N ASP A 81 0.79 -8.75 -9.81
CA ASP A 81 0.38 -7.93 -10.96
C ASP A 81 0.34 -6.45 -10.62
N TYR A 82 -0.06 -6.11 -9.39
CA TYR A 82 -0.06 -4.72 -8.94
C TYR A 82 1.36 -4.15 -8.87
N TYR A 83 2.30 -4.92 -8.31
CA TYR A 83 3.70 -4.50 -8.24
C TYR A 83 4.32 -4.37 -9.63
N LEU A 84 4.05 -5.32 -10.51
CA LEU A 84 4.55 -5.26 -11.89
C LEU A 84 4.04 -4.02 -12.61
N TRP A 85 2.76 -3.68 -12.42
CA TRP A 85 2.20 -2.48 -13.01
C TRP A 85 2.86 -1.21 -12.44
N MET A 86 3.00 -1.12 -11.12
CA MET A 86 3.63 0.04 -10.49
C MET A 86 5.08 0.22 -10.92
N LEU A 87 5.78 -0.87 -11.17
CA LEU A 87 7.18 -0.85 -11.60
C LEU A 87 7.34 -0.60 -13.10
N SER A 88 6.26 -0.69 -13.87
CA SER A 88 6.28 -0.57 -15.32
C SER A 88 6.08 0.86 -15.79
N ASP A 89 6.38 1.11 -17.07
CA ASP A 89 6.13 2.40 -17.68
C ASP A 89 4.64 2.71 -17.84
N PHE A 90 3.78 1.71 -17.77
CA PHE A 90 2.32 1.91 -17.84
C PHE A 90 1.79 2.77 -16.69
N SER A 91 2.50 2.81 -15.57
CA SER A 91 2.10 3.61 -14.40
C SER A 91 2.62 5.06 -14.44
N ASN A 92 3.42 5.44 -15.43
CA ASN A 92 4.08 6.76 -15.48
C ASN A 92 3.10 7.93 -15.44
N HIS A 93 1.95 7.79 -16.08
CA HIS A 93 1.00 8.88 -16.26
C HIS A 93 -0.19 8.83 -15.32
N THR A 94 -0.17 7.92 -14.37
CA THR A 94 -1.26 7.82 -13.40
C THR A 94 -1.20 8.99 -12.42
N ASN A 95 -2.33 9.68 -12.21
CA ASN A 95 -2.41 10.81 -11.30
C ASN A 95 -2.63 10.37 -9.85
N ASN A 96 -3.36 9.27 -9.67
CA ASN A 96 -3.61 8.72 -8.35
C ASN A 96 -2.49 7.75 -7.98
N ARG A 97 -1.69 8.13 -6.99
CA ARG A 97 -0.57 7.33 -6.50
C ARG A 97 -0.92 6.47 -5.29
N TYR A 98 -2.14 6.56 -4.80
CA TYR A 98 -2.65 5.66 -3.76
C TYR A 98 -3.41 4.53 -4.44
N ILE A 99 -2.80 3.36 -4.44
CA ILE A 99 -3.32 2.19 -5.15
C ILE A 99 -3.88 1.20 -4.13
N GLU A 100 -5.07 0.70 -4.39
CA GLU A 100 -5.72 -0.28 -3.53
C GLU A 100 -5.94 -1.58 -4.28
N PHE A 101 -5.75 -2.70 -3.59
CA PHE A 101 -6.10 -4.00 -4.15
C PHE A 101 -7.61 -4.07 -4.34
N ASN A 102 -8.04 -4.35 -5.57
CA ASN A 102 -9.44 -4.50 -5.92
C ASN A 102 -9.75 -5.99 -6.06
N GLN A 103 -10.71 -6.48 -5.28
CA GLN A 103 -11.08 -7.91 -5.26
C GLN A 103 -12.15 -8.26 -6.28
N ASP A 104 -12.64 -7.32 -7.05
CA ASP A 104 -13.69 -7.57 -8.05
C ASP A 104 -13.18 -8.33 -9.28
#